data_c6035e51146513c834b749379c0d1ad5
#
_entry.id   c6035e51146513c834b749379c0d1ad5
#
_cell.length_a   1.000
_cell.length_b   1.000
_cell.length_c   1.000
_cell.angle_alpha   90.00
_cell.angle_beta   90.00
_cell.angle_gamma   90.00
#
_symmetry.space_group_name_H-M   'P 1'
#
loop_
_entity.id
_entity.type
_entity.pdbx_description
1 polymer ?
#
loop_
_entity_poly.entity_id
_entity_poly.type
_entity_poly.pdbx_seq_one_letter_code
_entity_poly.pdbx_strand_id
1 'polypeptide(L)' 'MPLVGPRGRRIGTVDAVFVDYLLVRTAGLLPVDLYVPRPATTEENGRLRVDASAREAYARWHRPLKQAPHEDR' A
#
# COMPACT_ATOMS: atom_id res chain seq x y z
N MET A 1 -11.55 -0.47 0.78
CA MET A 1 -11.02 -1.84 0.73
C MET A 1 -9.81 -1.95 1.64
N PRO A 2 -9.79 -2.93 2.52
CA PRO A 2 -8.65 -3.07 3.43
C PRO A 2 -7.45 -3.69 2.75
N LEU A 3 -6.26 -3.31 3.22
CA LEU A 3 -5.01 -3.94 2.84
C LEU A 3 -4.52 -4.77 4.01
N VAL A 4 -4.25 -6.04 3.79
CA VAL A 4 -3.84 -6.96 4.84
C VAL A 4 -2.52 -7.63 4.50
N GLY A 5 -1.81 -8.06 5.53
CA GLY A 5 -0.56 -8.80 5.38
C GLY A 5 -0.79 -10.30 5.28
N PRO A 6 0.30 -11.07 5.34
CA PRO A 6 0.22 -12.52 5.11
C PRO A 6 -0.68 -13.29 6.07
N ARG A 7 -0.84 -12.77 7.28
CA ARG A 7 -1.68 -13.44 8.28
C ARG A 7 -3.04 -12.80 8.42
N GLY A 8 -3.44 -12.00 7.43
CA GLY A 8 -4.71 -11.32 7.50
C GLY A 8 -4.74 -10.10 8.40
N ARG A 9 -3.61 -9.69 8.94
CA ARG A 9 -3.55 -8.51 9.78
C ARG A 9 -3.70 -7.27 8.94
N ARG A 10 -4.58 -6.39 9.39
CA ARG A 10 -4.85 -5.18 8.66
C ARG A 10 -3.66 -4.22 8.71
N ILE A 11 -3.22 -3.78 7.54
CA ILE A 11 -2.16 -2.79 7.42
C ILE A 11 -2.77 -1.41 7.27
N GLY A 12 -3.81 -1.30 6.48
CA GLY A 12 -4.45 -0.02 6.26
C GLY A 12 -5.65 -0.14 5.35
N THR A 13 -6.07 0.97 4.80
CA THR A 13 -7.22 1.05 3.91
C THR A 13 -6.80 1.71 2.62
N VAL A 14 -7.20 1.15 1.49
CA VAL A 14 -6.92 1.73 0.18
C VAL A 14 -7.71 3.02 0.05
N ASP A 15 -7.00 4.12 -0.18
CA ASP A 15 -7.59 5.44 -0.28
C ASP A 15 -7.75 5.87 -1.73
N ALA A 16 -6.86 5.43 -2.60
CA ALA A 16 -6.94 5.75 -4.02
C ALA A 16 -6.20 4.69 -4.82
N VAL A 17 -6.61 4.52 -6.08
CA VAL A 17 -6.01 3.54 -6.99
C VAL A 17 -5.45 4.28 -8.18
N PHE A 18 -4.19 4.08 -8.46
CA PHE A 18 -3.53 4.67 -9.63
C PHE A 18 -3.07 3.57 -10.55
N VAL A 19 -2.54 3.95 -11.70
CA VAL A 19 -2.14 2.96 -12.71
C VAL A 19 -1.08 2.00 -12.18
N ASP A 20 -0.07 2.55 -11.50
CA ASP A 20 1.07 1.76 -11.07
C ASP A 20 1.06 1.40 -9.59
N TYR A 21 0.26 2.09 -8.80
CA TYR A 21 0.30 1.89 -7.36
C TYR A 21 -1.03 2.22 -6.71
N LEU A 22 -1.13 1.86 -5.45
CA LEU A 22 -2.28 2.17 -4.61
C LEU A 22 -1.83 3.10 -3.50
N LEU A 23 -2.66 4.07 -3.18
CA LEU A 23 -2.42 4.91 -2.02
C LEU A 23 -3.18 4.30 -0.86
N VAL A 24 -2.45 3.90 0.16
CA VAL A 24 -3.00 3.21 1.32
C VAL A 24 -2.74 4.06 2.56
N ARG A 25 -3.78 4.29 3.34
CA ARG A 25 -3.62 4.99 4.61
C ARG A 25 -3.54 3.96 5.72
N THR A 26 -2.46 4.02 6.50
CA THR A 26 -2.27 3.04 7.56
C THR A 26 -3.27 3.25 8.68
N ALA A 27 -3.56 2.17 9.41
CA ALA A 27 -4.38 2.23 10.61
C ALA A 27 -3.51 2.74 11.77
N GLY A 28 -4.17 3.27 12.79
CA GLY A 28 -3.46 3.69 14.00
C GLY A 28 -3.65 5.15 14.31
N LEU A 29 -3.00 5.59 15.39
CA LEU A 29 -3.15 6.95 15.88
C LEU A 29 -2.49 7.98 14.98
N LEU A 30 -1.41 7.59 14.33
CA LEU A 30 -0.68 8.50 13.43
C LEU A 30 -0.66 7.88 12.03
N PRO A 31 -1.75 8.03 11.29
CA PRO A 31 -1.82 7.42 9.96
C PRO A 31 -0.77 8.01 9.03
N VAL A 32 -0.18 7.16 8.20
CA VAL A 32 0.72 7.60 7.15
C VAL A 32 0.25 7.00 5.84
N ASP A 33 0.68 7.61 4.74
CA ASP A 33 0.35 7.12 3.42
C ASP A 33 1.42 6.15 2.95
N LEU A 34 0.97 5.03 2.38
CA LEU A 34 1.86 4.06 1.76
C LEU A 34 1.58 4.06 0.26
N TYR A 35 2.63 3.97 -0.52
CA TYR A 35 2.54 3.93 -1.98
C TYR A 35 2.86 2.51 -2.42
N VAL A 36 1.85 1.67 -2.42
CA VAL A 36 2.02 0.22 -2.63
C VAL A 36 1.96 -0.11 -4.11
N PRO A 37 3.00 -0.71 -4.67
CA PRO A 37 2.97 -1.08 -6.09
C PRO A 37 1.84 -2.08 -6.34
N ARG A 38 1.07 -1.86 -7.39
CA ARG A 38 -0.04 -2.77 -7.70
C ARG A 38 0.39 -4.21 -7.89
N PRO A 39 1.51 -4.48 -8.57
CA PRO A 39 1.94 -5.88 -8.72
C PRO A 39 2.25 -6.60 -7.41
N ALA A 40 2.47 -5.84 -6.33
CA ALA A 40 2.73 -6.45 -5.03
C ALA A 40 1.47 -6.91 -4.32
N THR A 41 0.29 -6.59 -4.87
CA THR A 41 -0.97 -6.90 -4.21
C THR A 41 -1.71 -8.02 -4.92
N THR A 42 -2.50 -8.76 -4.15
CA THR A 42 -3.40 -9.79 -4.67
C THR A 42 -4.76 -9.56 -4.04
N GLU A 43 -5.81 -9.59 -4.85
CA GLU A 43 -7.15 -9.42 -4.33
C GLU A 43 -7.72 -10.76 -3.89
N GLU A 44 -8.27 -10.80 -2.66
CA GLU A 44 -8.89 -11.99 -2.11
C GLU A 44 -10.09 -11.58 -1.28
N ASN A 45 -11.24 -12.09 -1.63
CA ASN A 45 -12.46 -11.94 -0.81
C ASN A 45 -12.74 -10.49 -0.40
N GLY A 46 -12.61 -9.58 -1.36
CA GLY A 46 -12.95 -8.19 -1.10
C GLY A 46 -11.89 -7.39 -0.37
N ARG A 47 -10.69 -7.92 -0.26
CA ARG A 47 -9.59 -7.19 0.34
C ARG A 47 -8.33 -7.42 -0.47
N LEU A 48 -7.36 -6.53 -0.30
CA LEU A 48 -6.08 -6.67 -0.95
C LEU A 48 -5.07 -7.22 0.03
N ARG A 49 -4.21 -8.08 -0.48
CA ARG A 49 -3.22 -8.73 0.33
C ARG A 49 -1.84 -8.46 -0.22
N VAL A 50 -0.88 -8.22 0.68
CA VAL A 50 0.53 -8.10 0.32
C VAL A 50 1.32 -9.09 1.15
N ASP A 51 2.48 -9.48 0.63
CA ASP A 51 3.36 -10.40 1.34
C ASP A 51 4.37 -9.60 2.14
N ALA A 52 3.85 -8.80 3.06
CA ALA A 52 4.67 -7.94 3.89
C ALA A 52 3.90 -7.62 5.16
N SER A 53 4.61 -7.57 6.27
CA SER A 53 4.01 -7.12 7.52
C SER A 53 3.78 -5.61 7.47
N ALA A 54 3.06 -5.06 8.45
CA ALA A 54 2.84 -3.62 8.50
C ALA A 54 4.17 -2.87 8.59
N ARG A 55 5.11 -3.39 9.37
CA ARG A 55 6.42 -2.77 9.51
C ARG A 55 7.19 -2.80 8.19
N GLU A 56 7.16 -3.94 7.50
CA GLU A 56 7.85 -4.06 6.22
C GLU A 56 7.21 -3.17 5.16
N ALA A 57 5.89 -3.11 5.16
CA ALA A 57 5.17 -2.26 4.22
C ALA A 57 5.55 -0.80 4.43
N TYR A 58 5.60 -0.37 5.68
CA TYR A 58 6.01 0.99 5.99
C TYR A 58 7.44 1.24 5.49
N ALA A 59 8.36 0.34 5.82
CA ALA A 59 9.76 0.52 5.44
C ALA A 59 9.93 0.62 3.93
N ARG A 60 9.17 -0.17 3.19
CA ARG A 60 9.31 -0.20 1.73
C ARG A 60 8.55 0.90 1.02
N TRP A 61 7.36 1.26 1.52
CA TRP A 61 6.41 2.01 0.73
C TRP A 61 5.92 3.31 1.35
N HIS A 62 6.54 3.79 2.40
CA HIS A 62 6.13 5.06 3.01
C HIS A 62 6.57 6.28 2.21
N ARG A 63 7.30 6.07 1.13
CA ARG A 63 7.74 7.13 0.25
C ARG A 63 7.13 6.96 -1.12
N PRO A 64 6.87 8.05 -1.84
CA PRO A 64 6.36 7.92 -3.21
C PRO A 64 7.31 7.09 -4.05
N LEU A 65 6.72 6.38 -5.01
CA LEU A 65 7.52 5.60 -5.94
C LEU A 65 8.40 6.51 -6.76
N LYS A 66 9.60 6.08 -7.01
CA LYS A 66 10.52 6.86 -7.83
C LYS A 66 10.24 6.64 -9.28
N GLN A 67 9.60 7.48 -9.91
CA GLN A 67 9.51 7.33 -11.31
C GLN A 67 9.25 8.58 -11.98
N ALA A 68 9.40 8.77 -12.24
CA ALA A 68 8.98 9.69 -12.46
C ALA A 68 8.86 10.48 -13.10
N PRO A 69 9.04 10.37 -13.33
CA PRO A 69 8.84 11.12 -13.71
C PRO A 69 8.44 11.89 -14.10
N HIS A 70 8.64 11.96 -13.93
CA HIS A 70 8.21 12.56 -14.02
C HIS A 70 8.12 13.29 -14.30
N GLU A 71 8.33 13.35 -14.33
CA GLU A 71 8.13 13.95 -14.46
C GLU A 71 8.25 14.69 -14.75
N ASP A 72 8.64 14.90 -14.84
CA ASP A 72 8.61 15.58 -15.06
C ASP A 72 8.80 16.15 -15.57
N ARG A 73 9.05 16.23 -15.82
CA ARG A 73 9.05 16.70 -16.36
C ARG A 73 8.90 17.07 -16.89
#